data_3bc333be81eadd9ac677d72ad37164c8
#
_entry.id   3bc333be81eadd9ac677d72ad37164c8
#
_cell.length_a   1.000
_cell.length_b   1.000
_cell.length_c   1.000
_cell.angle_alpha   90.00
_cell.angle_beta   90.00
_cell.angle_gamma   90.00
#
_symmetry.space_group_name_H-M   'P 1'
#
loop_
_entity.id
_entity.type
_entity.pdbx_description
1 polymer ?
#
loop_
_entity_poly.entity_id
_entity_poly.type
_entity_poly.pdbx_seq_one_letter_code
_entity_poly.pdbx_strand_id
1 'polypeptide(L)'
;MPDASTFSRKAVLVTGASAGIGWETALAFAGKGASVVVTARRENRLRELCDLIVARGGKAVYFAGDAADEATAYQCVALAIKKFSRLDILINNAGAGNYKNLIDTSAEEYDSLMDSNMKSSFLFTRHAVPVMIQQNGGEILFISSVAGLQGYPGEAVYCATKVAQIGFAQALDGELRKHGIKVGTICPGGVKTEFALGKGRTAASVQHSHMLEPKEVAEAILFACSQPANSRILQMTVRHMGEPGR
;
A
#
# COMPACT_ATOMS: atom_id res chain seq x y z
N MET A 1 7.46 -9.95 -16.83
CA MET A 1 6.96 -8.57 -16.59
C MET A 1 5.65 -8.38 -17.32
N PRO A 2 4.62 -7.75 -16.69
CA PRO A 2 3.37 -7.44 -17.37
C PRO A 2 3.62 -6.55 -18.59
N ASP A 3 2.86 -6.77 -19.66
CA ASP A 3 2.92 -5.96 -20.86
C ASP A 3 2.52 -4.50 -20.58
N ALA A 4 2.90 -3.56 -21.46
CA ALA A 4 2.62 -2.13 -21.31
C ALA A 4 1.12 -1.79 -21.22
N SER A 5 0.24 -2.66 -21.71
CA SER A 5 -1.21 -2.51 -21.69
C SER A 5 -1.94 -3.36 -20.65
N THR A 6 -1.21 -4.09 -19.79
CA THR A 6 -1.80 -5.10 -18.87
C THR A 6 -2.87 -4.50 -17.96
N PHE A 7 -2.71 -3.25 -17.54
CA PHE A 7 -3.67 -2.55 -16.67
C PHE A 7 -4.49 -1.47 -17.43
N SER A 8 -4.48 -1.50 -18.77
CA SER A 8 -5.33 -0.58 -19.53
C SER A 8 -6.80 -0.80 -19.15
N ARG A 9 -7.56 0.30 -18.97
CA ARG A 9 -8.95 0.30 -18.47
C ARG A 9 -9.12 -0.10 -16.99
N LYS A 10 -8.04 -0.24 -16.22
CA LYS A 10 -8.11 -0.45 -14.77
C LYS A 10 -7.96 0.87 -14.03
N ALA A 11 -8.74 1.03 -12.95
CA ALA A 11 -8.57 2.11 -11.99
C ALA A 11 -7.92 1.57 -10.71
N VAL A 12 -6.85 2.22 -10.28
CA VAL A 12 -6.05 1.82 -9.12
C VAL A 12 -6.04 2.94 -8.10
N LEU A 13 -6.35 2.64 -6.84
CA LEU A 13 -6.22 3.57 -5.72
C LEU A 13 -5.01 3.17 -4.87
N VAL A 14 -4.07 4.10 -4.68
CA VAL A 14 -2.86 3.90 -3.89
C VAL A 14 -2.85 4.85 -2.70
N THR A 15 -2.82 4.32 -1.49
CA THR A 15 -2.70 5.11 -0.26
C THR A 15 -1.23 5.31 0.13
N GLY A 16 -0.91 6.44 0.80
CA GLY A 16 0.47 6.74 1.19
C GLY A 16 1.40 7.01 0.01
N ALA A 17 0.88 7.58 -1.08
CA ALA A 17 1.58 7.72 -2.35
C ALA A 17 2.52 8.94 -2.45
N SER A 18 2.72 9.70 -1.38
CA SER A 18 3.57 10.92 -1.43
C SER A 18 5.08 10.63 -1.43
N ALA A 19 5.52 9.39 -1.23
CA ALA A 19 6.91 8.95 -1.27
C ALA A 19 7.03 7.42 -1.33
N GLY A 20 8.25 6.93 -1.54
CA GLY A 20 8.65 5.54 -1.36
C GLY A 20 7.84 4.53 -2.19
N ILE A 21 7.41 3.45 -1.55
CA ILE A 21 6.71 2.34 -2.22
C ILE A 21 5.43 2.84 -2.92
N GLY A 22 4.62 3.67 -2.26
CA GLY A 22 3.36 4.16 -2.84
C GLY A 22 3.57 5.03 -4.08
N TRP A 23 4.60 5.87 -4.07
CA TRP A 23 5.00 6.70 -5.20
C TRP A 23 5.39 5.84 -6.41
N GLU A 24 6.32 4.89 -6.21
CA GLU A 24 6.77 4.01 -7.28
C GLU A 24 5.66 3.08 -7.77
N THR A 25 4.78 2.62 -6.89
CA THR A 25 3.61 1.82 -7.25
C THR A 25 2.66 2.59 -8.17
N ALA A 26 2.38 3.86 -7.85
CA ALA A 26 1.53 4.70 -8.70
C ALA A 26 2.15 4.93 -10.09
N LEU A 27 3.46 5.23 -10.15
CA LEU A 27 4.20 5.35 -11.41
C LEU A 27 4.18 4.05 -12.22
N ALA A 28 4.39 2.92 -11.56
CA ALA A 28 4.45 1.62 -12.19
C ALA A 28 3.10 1.22 -12.80
N PHE A 29 1.98 1.39 -12.09
CA PHE A 29 0.64 1.15 -12.63
C PHE A 29 0.29 2.08 -13.77
N ALA A 30 0.56 3.38 -13.63
CA ALA A 30 0.32 4.36 -14.71
C ALA A 30 1.13 4.02 -15.97
N GLY A 31 2.41 3.62 -15.82
CA GLY A 31 3.27 3.17 -16.91
C GLY A 31 2.80 1.88 -17.59
N LYS A 32 1.86 1.14 -16.98
CA LYS A 32 1.19 -0.04 -17.55
C LYS A 32 -0.25 0.24 -17.99
N GLY A 33 -0.61 1.52 -18.15
CA GLY A 33 -1.87 1.96 -18.72
C GLY A 33 -3.03 2.12 -17.74
N ALA A 34 -2.81 1.94 -16.43
CA ALA A 34 -3.84 2.17 -15.43
C ALA A 34 -4.16 3.67 -15.27
N SER A 35 -5.41 3.95 -14.87
CA SER A 35 -5.81 5.25 -14.32
C SER A 35 -5.60 5.21 -12.81
N VAL A 36 -4.90 6.19 -12.22
CA VAL A 36 -4.47 6.11 -10.83
C VAL A 36 -5.10 7.20 -9.99
N VAL A 37 -5.66 6.82 -8.83
CA VAL A 37 -6.01 7.74 -7.75
C VAL A 37 -4.93 7.60 -6.67
N VAL A 38 -4.37 8.72 -6.22
CA VAL A 38 -3.34 8.72 -5.18
C VAL A 38 -3.77 9.57 -4.00
N THR A 39 -3.46 9.10 -2.78
CA THR A 39 -3.76 9.85 -1.57
C THR A 39 -2.62 9.81 -0.57
N ALA A 40 -2.43 10.92 0.13
CA ALA A 40 -1.55 11.11 1.28
C ALA A 40 -1.82 12.50 1.88
N ARG A 41 -1.14 12.84 2.99
CA ARG A 41 -1.26 14.14 3.65
C ARG A 41 -0.54 15.28 2.90
N ARG A 42 0.56 14.97 2.20
CA ARG A 42 1.42 15.96 1.51
C ARG A 42 0.88 16.28 0.12
N GLU A 43 0.00 17.27 0.00
CA GLU A 43 -0.67 17.63 -1.27
C GLU A 43 0.32 18.01 -2.37
N ASN A 44 1.35 18.79 -2.05
CA ASN A 44 2.37 19.20 -3.02
C ASN A 44 3.07 18.00 -3.68
N ARG A 45 3.37 16.96 -2.90
CA ARG A 45 3.98 15.72 -3.42
C ARG A 45 3.00 14.91 -4.29
N LEU A 46 1.72 14.88 -3.92
CA LEU A 46 0.70 14.21 -4.75
C LEU A 46 0.50 14.92 -6.08
N ARG A 47 0.52 16.26 -6.08
CA ARG A 47 0.45 17.07 -7.30
C ARG A 47 1.64 16.77 -8.21
N GLU A 48 2.85 16.81 -7.68
CA GLU A 48 4.08 16.46 -8.41
C GLU A 48 4.00 15.06 -9.04
N LEU A 49 3.51 14.07 -8.30
CA LEU A 49 3.33 12.72 -8.82
C LEU A 49 2.30 12.66 -9.96
N CYS A 50 1.16 13.31 -9.79
CA CYS A 50 0.15 13.36 -10.84
C CYS A 50 0.65 14.07 -12.09
N ASP A 51 1.32 15.20 -11.94
CA ASP A 51 1.90 15.95 -13.06
C ASP A 51 2.93 15.10 -13.81
N LEU A 52 3.78 14.37 -13.07
CA LEU A 52 4.76 13.44 -13.66
C LEU A 52 4.09 12.32 -14.43
N ILE A 53 3.02 11.73 -13.90
CA ILE A 53 2.26 10.67 -14.58
C ILE A 53 1.61 11.21 -15.86
N VAL A 54 0.99 12.38 -15.80
CA VAL A 54 0.33 13.02 -16.94
C VAL A 54 1.34 13.40 -18.01
N ALA A 55 2.49 13.96 -17.63
CA ALA A 55 3.57 14.29 -18.57
C ALA A 55 4.11 13.06 -19.32
N ARG A 56 3.97 11.85 -18.74
CA ARG A 56 4.33 10.58 -19.39
C ARG A 56 3.16 9.95 -20.17
N GLY A 57 2.04 10.66 -20.35
CA GLY A 57 0.86 10.21 -21.08
C GLY A 57 -0.09 9.33 -20.26
N GLY A 58 0.14 9.18 -18.96
CA GLY A 58 -0.75 8.44 -18.04
C GLY A 58 -1.93 9.28 -17.55
N LYS A 59 -2.77 8.66 -16.70
CA LYS A 59 -3.93 9.31 -16.07
C LYS A 59 -3.81 9.19 -14.56
N ALA A 60 -3.77 10.33 -13.87
CA ALA A 60 -3.72 10.37 -12.41
C ALA A 60 -4.57 11.52 -11.86
N VAL A 61 -5.16 11.28 -10.71
CA VAL A 61 -5.82 12.30 -9.87
C VAL A 61 -5.46 12.06 -8.42
N TYR A 62 -5.54 13.09 -7.59
CA TYR A 62 -5.24 12.95 -6.18
C TYR A 62 -6.34 13.50 -5.28
N PHE A 63 -6.34 13.02 -4.04
CA PHE A 63 -7.06 13.59 -2.92
C PHE A 63 -6.10 13.66 -1.72
N ALA A 64 -5.87 14.87 -1.19
CA ALA A 64 -5.01 15.05 -0.04
C ALA A 64 -5.81 14.89 1.25
N GLY A 65 -5.35 14.02 2.15
CA GLY A 65 -6.01 13.77 3.43
C GLY A 65 -5.26 12.74 4.27
N ASP A 66 -5.69 12.59 5.52
CA ASP A 66 -5.18 11.53 6.40
C ASP A 66 -5.91 10.21 6.06
N ALA A 67 -5.13 9.15 5.84
CA ALA A 67 -5.70 7.85 5.53
C ALA A 67 -6.46 7.21 6.71
N ALA A 68 -6.22 7.66 7.94
CA ALA A 68 -6.95 7.23 9.13
C ALA A 68 -8.29 7.97 9.34
N ASP A 69 -8.62 8.91 8.44
CA ASP A 69 -9.89 9.62 8.42
C ASP A 69 -10.88 8.96 7.44
N GLU A 70 -12.07 8.62 7.95
CA GLU A 70 -13.11 7.95 7.16
C GLU A 70 -13.59 8.80 5.97
N ALA A 71 -13.68 10.12 6.14
CA ALA A 71 -14.07 11.03 5.05
C ALA A 71 -13.03 10.98 3.92
N THR A 72 -11.74 10.91 4.24
CA THR A 72 -10.66 10.75 3.23
C THR A 72 -10.84 9.46 2.44
N ALA A 73 -11.08 8.33 3.10
CA ALA A 73 -11.27 7.06 2.43
C ALA A 73 -12.49 7.08 1.50
N TYR A 74 -13.62 7.60 1.98
CA TYR A 74 -14.83 7.76 1.19
C TYR A 74 -14.58 8.64 -0.05
N GLN A 75 -13.98 9.82 0.11
CA GLN A 75 -13.73 10.77 -0.99
C GLN A 75 -12.77 10.18 -2.04
N CYS A 76 -11.76 9.42 -1.65
CA CYS A 76 -10.85 8.77 -2.60
C CYS A 76 -11.57 7.73 -3.47
N VAL A 77 -12.42 6.89 -2.87
CA VAL A 77 -13.22 5.91 -3.63
C VAL A 77 -14.23 6.63 -4.53
N ALA A 78 -14.93 7.64 -4.02
CA ALA A 78 -15.87 8.45 -4.81
C ALA A 78 -15.16 9.14 -5.99
N LEU A 79 -13.92 9.63 -5.78
CA LEU A 79 -13.10 10.23 -6.83
C LEU A 79 -12.74 9.22 -7.92
N ALA A 80 -12.40 7.97 -7.57
CA ALA A 80 -12.15 6.91 -8.55
C ALA A 80 -13.39 6.68 -9.44
N ILE A 81 -14.57 6.56 -8.82
CA ILE A 81 -15.82 6.37 -9.55
C ILE A 81 -16.16 7.59 -10.41
N LYS A 82 -16.05 8.81 -9.87
CA LYS A 82 -16.34 10.06 -10.58
C LYS A 82 -15.43 10.24 -11.81
N LYS A 83 -14.16 9.90 -11.71
CA LYS A 83 -13.16 10.18 -12.76
C LYS A 83 -12.96 9.02 -13.73
N PHE A 84 -13.09 7.77 -13.26
CA PHE A 84 -12.74 6.59 -14.03
C PHE A 84 -13.88 5.57 -14.14
N SER A 85 -15.03 5.83 -13.49
CA SER A 85 -16.25 5.00 -13.47
C SER A 85 -16.07 3.61 -12.87
N ARG A 86 -14.94 3.36 -12.20
CA ARG A 86 -14.59 2.07 -11.63
C ARG A 86 -13.49 2.17 -10.57
N LEU A 87 -13.34 1.12 -9.77
CA LEU A 87 -12.19 0.88 -8.90
C LEU A 87 -11.84 -0.61 -8.96
N ASP A 88 -10.73 -0.95 -9.60
CA ASP A 88 -10.32 -2.35 -9.81
C ASP A 88 -9.33 -2.83 -8.77
N ILE A 89 -8.42 -1.95 -8.33
CA ILE A 89 -7.32 -2.32 -7.46
C ILE A 89 -7.20 -1.29 -6.34
N LEU A 90 -7.13 -1.77 -5.11
CA LEU A 90 -6.81 -0.97 -3.92
C LEU A 90 -5.46 -1.44 -3.36
N ILE A 91 -4.51 -0.51 -3.26
CA ILE A 91 -3.22 -0.72 -2.60
C ILE A 91 -3.22 0.02 -1.26
N ASN A 92 -3.44 -0.72 -0.19
CA ASN A 92 -3.33 -0.24 1.19
C ASN A 92 -1.85 -0.16 1.57
N ASN A 93 -1.20 0.95 1.19
CA ASN A 93 0.22 1.20 1.45
C ASN A 93 0.46 2.27 2.53
N ALA A 94 -0.52 3.11 2.84
CA ALA A 94 -0.37 4.09 3.92
C ALA A 94 0.06 3.41 5.22
N GLY A 95 1.02 4.02 5.91
CA GLY A 95 1.51 3.50 7.17
C GLY A 95 2.65 4.33 7.75
N ALA A 96 2.93 4.09 9.02
CA ALA A 96 4.00 4.71 9.79
C ALA A 96 4.79 3.63 10.55
N GLY A 97 6.04 3.95 10.87
CA GLY A 97 6.88 3.17 11.77
C GLY A 97 7.35 4.03 12.94
N ASN A 98 7.47 3.41 14.09
CA ASN A 98 8.11 3.97 15.27
C ASN A 98 8.88 2.84 15.95
N TYR A 99 10.20 2.93 15.95
CA TYR A 99 11.09 1.88 16.46
C TYR A 99 11.52 2.26 17.87
N LYS A 100 10.76 1.74 18.84
CA LYS A 100 10.95 1.97 20.28
C LYS A 100 10.71 0.69 21.06
N ASN A 101 11.38 0.56 22.22
CA ASN A 101 11.02 -0.47 23.18
C ASN A 101 9.64 -0.20 23.78
N LEU A 102 8.97 -1.24 24.26
CA LEU A 102 7.61 -1.13 24.79
C LEU A 102 7.51 -0.10 25.94
N ILE A 103 8.48 -0.08 26.83
CA ILE A 103 8.48 0.82 28.00
C ILE A 103 8.60 2.31 27.62
N ASP A 104 9.11 2.60 26.43
CA ASP A 104 9.31 3.96 25.91
C ASP A 104 8.17 4.39 24.97
N THR A 105 7.22 3.49 24.67
CA THR A 105 6.11 3.74 23.75
C THR A 105 4.89 4.21 24.53
N SER A 106 4.41 5.43 24.27
CA SER A 106 3.20 5.95 24.91
C SER A 106 1.92 5.37 24.29
N ALA A 107 0.79 5.51 25.00
CA ALA A 107 -0.53 5.09 24.50
C ALA A 107 -0.90 5.85 23.20
N GLU A 108 -0.59 7.14 23.12
CA GLU A 108 -0.84 7.98 21.96
C GLU A 108 0.00 7.54 20.74
N GLU A 109 1.24 7.10 20.97
CA GLU A 109 2.08 6.52 19.91
C GLU A 109 1.52 5.17 19.42
N TYR A 110 1.02 4.33 20.34
CA TYR A 110 0.31 3.10 20.00
C TYR A 110 -0.93 3.40 19.13
N ASP A 111 -1.80 4.30 19.57
CA ASP A 111 -3.01 4.68 18.85
C ASP A 111 -2.67 5.23 17.47
N SER A 112 -1.68 6.12 17.38
CA SER A 112 -1.21 6.70 16.12
C SER A 112 -0.70 5.63 15.13
N LEU A 113 0.02 4.59 15.60
CA LEU A 113 0.48 3.49 14.76
C LEU A 113 -0.67 2.61 14.29
N MET A 114 -1.60 2.26 15.19
CA MET A 114 -2.79 1.48 14.85
C MET A 114 -3.67 2.24 13.86
N ASP A 115 -3.89 3.52 14.06
CA ASP A 115 -4.65 4.38 13.15
C ASP A 115 -4.00 4.46 11.76
N SER A 116 -2.70 4.73 11.72
CA SER A 116 -1.98 4.89 10.46
C SER A 116 -1.88 3.60 9.65
N ASN A 117 -1.73 2.44 10.31
CA ASN A 117 -1.44 1.17 9.64
C ASN A 117 -2.67 0.29 9.48
N MET A 118 -3.47 0.11 10.53
CA MET A 118 -4.60 -0.84 10.50
C MET A 118 -5.93 -0.16 10.23
N LYS A 119 -6.28 0.91 10.95
CA LYS A 119 -7.54 1.63 10.74
C LYS A 119 -7.62 2.24 9.33
N SER A 120 -6.53 2.82 8.83
CA SER A 120 -6.47 3.31 7.46
C SER A 120 -6.80 2.20 6.44
N SER A 121 -6.15 1.04 6.59
CA SER A 121 -6.39 -0.12 5.73
C SER A 121 -7.83 -0.63 5.80
N PHE A 122 -8.42 -0.65 7.01
CA PHE A 122 -9.82 -1.00 7.22
C PHE A 122 -10.76 -0.02 6.51
N LEU A 123 -10.58 1.29 6.69
CA LEU A 123 -11.47 2.32 6.13
C LEU A 123 -11.48 2.29 4.60
N PHE A 124 -10.31 2.28 3.96
CA PHE A 124 -10.23 2.22 2.51
C PHE A 124 -10.84 0.94 1.96
N THR A 125 -10.58 -0.19 2.60
CA THR A 125 -11.16 -1.49 2.20
C THR A 125 -12.68 -1.49 2.35
N ARG A 126 -13.20 -0.99 3.48
CA ARG A 126 -14.64 -0.90 3.74
C ARG A 126 -15.38 -0.11 2.68
N HIS A 127 -14.81 1.00 2.20
CA HIS A 127 -15.42 1.81 1.15
C HIS A 127 -15.20 1.25 -0.27
N ALA A 128 -14.11 0.55 -0.53
CA ALA A 128 -13.83 -0.04 -1.83
C ALA A 128 -14.65 -1.31 -2.12
N VAL A 129 -14.84 -2.17 -1.10
CA VAL A 129 -15.50 -3.47 -1.24
C VAL A 129 -16.90 -3.39 -1.86
N PRO A 130 -17.83 -2.51 -1.46
CA PRO A 130 -19.15 -2.42 -2.09
C PRO A 130 -19.08 -2.12 -3.60
N VAL A 131 -18.14 -1.27 -4.01
CA VAL A 131 -17.91 -0.94 -5.42
C VAL A 131 -17.42 -2.16 -6.19
N MET A 132 -16.44 -2.88 -5.63
CA MET A 132 -15.87 -4.07 -6.24
C MET A 132 -16.89 -5.23 -6.32
N ILE A 133 -17.74 -5.39 -5.31
CA ILE A 133 -18.86 -6.36 -5.35
C ILE A 133 -19.81 -6.03 -6.50
N GLN A 134 -20.21 -4.76 -6.64
CA GLN A 134 -21.09 -4.33 -7.72
C GLN A 134 -20.47 -4.54 -9.11
N GLN A 135 -19.15 -4.48 -9.21
CA GLN A 135 -18.38 -4.73 -10.43
C GLN A 135 -18.14 -6.22 -10.71
N ASN A 136 -18.50 -7.12 -9.76
CA ASN A 136 -18.19 -8.55 -9.78
C ASN A 136 -16.68 -8.83 -9.92
N GLY A 137 -15.85 -8.09 -9.19
CA GLY A 137 -14.41 -8.30 -9.20
C GLY A 137 -13.62 -7.11 -8.72
N GLY A 138 -12.41 -7.39 -8.31
CA GLY A 138 -11.45 -6.41 -7.82
C GLY A 138 -10.22 -7.08 -7.21
N GLU A 139 -9.28 -6.27 -6.78
CA GLU A 139 -8.10 -6.76 -6.08
C GLU A 139 -7.69 -5.80 -4.95
N ILE A 140 -7.41 -6.33 -3.79
CA ILE A 140 -7.01 -5.57 -2.60
C ILE A 140 -5.68 -6.13 -2.10
N LEU A 141 -4.65 -5.30 -2.12
CA LEU A 141 -3.35 -5.63 -1.54
C LEU A 141 -3.04 -4.76 -0.33
N PHE A 142 -2.54 -5.40 0.71
CA PHE A 142 -2.02 -4.75 1.90
C PHE A 142 -0.49 -4.79 1.86
N ILE A 143 0.14 -3.62 2.00
CA ILE A 143 1.59 -3.55 2.15
C ILE A 143 1.91 -3.71 3.63
N SER A 144 2.10 -4.97 4.01
CA SER A 144 2.51 -5.35 5.36
C SER A 144 4.03 -5.19 5.51
N SER A 145 4.71 -6.14 6.07
CA SER A 145 6.16 -6.17 6.29
C SER A 145 6.59 -7.57 6.68
N VAL A 146 7.88 -7.87 6.60
CA VAL A 146 8.48 -9.02 7.33
C VAL A 146 8.21 -8.94 8.83
N ALA A 147 8.01 -7.74 9.38
CA ALA A 147 7.58 -7.51 10.75
C ALA A 147 6.14 -7.98 11.05
N GLY A 148 5.36 -8.28 10.03
CA GLY A 148 4.06 -8.98 10.14
C GLY A 148 4.19 -10.50 10.18
N LEU A 149 5.37 -11.04 9.87
CA LEU A 149 5.63 -12.48 9.83
C LEU A 149 6.40 -12.97 11.06
N GLN A 150 7.16 -12.08 11.68
CA GLN A 150 7.92 -12.35 12.90
C GLN A 150 8.11 -11.07 13.72
N GLY A 151 8.34 -11.22 15.02
CA GLY A 151 8.61 -10.09 15.92
C GLY A 151 10.05 -9.60 15.83
N TYR A 152 10.24 -8.29 16.00
CA TYR A 152 11.56 -7.65 16.10
C TYR A 152 11.64 -6.85 17.42
N PRO A 153 12.75 -7.00 18.21
CA PRO A 153 12.99 -6.14 19.35
C PRO A 153 12.97 -4.66 18.95
N GLY A 154 12.35 -3.82 19.78
CA GLY A 154 12.19 -2.39 19.49
C GLY A 154 11.11 -2.04 18.45
N GLU A 155 10.33 -3.02 17.98
CA GLU A 155 9.28 -2.83 16.97
C GLU A 155 7.94 -3.46 17.38
N ALA A 156 7.73 -3.74 18.68
CA ALA A 156 6.59 -4.55 19.14
C ALA A 156 5.23 -4.05 18.63
N VAL A 157 4.94 -2.74 18.77
CA VAL A 157 3.68 -2.15 18.32
C VAL A 157 3.59 -2.14 16.79
N TYR A 158 4.68 -1.80 16.11
CA TYR A 158 4.72 -1.85 14.65
C TYR A 158 4.45 -3.28 14.13
N CYS A 159 5.13 -4.29 14.70
CA CYS A 159 4.87 -5.70 14.37
C CYS A 159 3.39 -6.05 14.56
N ALA A 160 2.79 -5.66 15.68
CA ALA A 160 1.36 -5.92 15.95
C ALA A 160 0.46 -5.35 14.84
N THR A 161 0.72 -4.11 14.37
CA THR A 161 -0.06 -3.52 13.27
C THR A 161 0.09 -4.31 11.96
N LYS A 162 1.29 -4.82 11.69
CA LYS A 162 1.59 -5.57 10.45
C LYS A 162 1.06 -7.00 10.48
N VAL A 163 1.06 -7.65 11.64
CA VAL A 163 0.35 -8.93 11.88
C VAL A 163 -1.15 -8.75 11.69
N ALA A 164 -1.73 -7.67 12.24
CA ALA A 164 -3.15 -7.37 12.09
C ALA A 164 -3.56 -7.22 10.61
N GLN A 165 -2.75 -6.57 9.78
CA GLN A 165 -3.01 -6.48 8.33
C GLN A 165 -3.04 -7.86 7.65
N ILE A 166 -2.14 -8.78 8.03
CA ILE A 166 -2.10 -10.13 7.46
C ILE A 166 -3.35 -10.92 7.86
N GLY A 167 -3.70 -10.95 9.15
CA GLY A 167 -4.90 -11.62 9.61
C GLY A 167 -6.18 -11.07 8.99
N PHE A 168 -6.27 -9.74 8.86
CA PHE A 168 -7.38 -9.07 8.20
C PHE A 168 -7.50 -9.47 6.72
N ALA A 169 -6.39 -9.47 5.97
CA ALA A 169 -6.36 -9.88 4.58
C ALA A 169 -6.80 -11.34 4.39
N GLN A 170 -6.35 -12.25 5.26
CA GLN A 170 -6.72 -13.67 5.23
C GLN A 170 -8.23 -13.88 5.44
N ALA A 171 -8.82 -13.18 6.41
CA ALA A 171 -10.27 -13.23 6.64
C ALA A 171 -11.05 -12.70 5.44
N LEU A 172 -10.65 -11.54 4.92
CA LEU A 172 -11.29 -10.92 3.76
C LEU A 172 -11.19 -11.78 2.49
N ASP A 173 -10.09 -12.50 2.25
CA ASP A 173 -10.01 -13.44 1.12
C ASP A 173 -11.13 -14.48 1.19
N GLY A 174 -11.43 -15.00 2.37
CA GLY A 174 -12.54 -15.91 2.58
C GLY A 174 -13.92 -15.31 2.29
N GLU A 175 -14.15 -14.07 2.76
CA GLU A 175 -15.42 -13.37 2.61
C GLU A 175 -15.70 -12.93 1.16
N LEU A 176 -14.65 -12.44 0.46
CA LEU A 176 -14.79 -11.70 -0.79
C LEU A 176 -14.57 -12.54 -2.05
N ARG A 177 -13.97 -13.72 -1.93
CA ARG A 177 -13.69 -14.62 -3.06
C ARG A 177 -14.94 -14.98 -3.89
N LYS A 178 -16.08 -15.17 -3.25
CA LYS A 178 -17.35 -15.43 -3.94
C LYS A 178 -17.83 -14.29 -4.85
N HIS A 179 -17.29 -13.09 -4.66
CA HIS A 179 -17.57 -11.90 -5.48
C HIS A 179 -16.48 -11.65 -6.54
N GLY A 180 -15.55 -12.60 -6.73
CA GLY A 180 -14.45 -12.44 -7.68
C GLY A 180 -13.38 -11.43 -7.23
N ILE A 181 -13.37 -11.05 -5.94
CA ILE A 181 -12.40 -10.10 -5.38
C ILE A 181 -11.23 -10.89 -4.79
N LYS A 182 -10.03 -10.54 -5.23
CA LYS A 182 -8.77 -11.10 -4.74
C LYS A 182 -8.25 -10.26 -3.58
N VAL A 183 -7.72 -10.91 -2.56
CA VAL A 183 -7.11 -10.23 -1.42
C VAL A 183 -5.76 -10.86 -1.10
N GLY A 184 -4.75 -10.04 -0.87
CA GLY A 184 -3.42 -10.52 -0.53
C GLY A 184 -2.57 -9.50 0.21
N THR A 185 -1.36 -9.94 0.59
CA THR A 185 -0.38 -9.14 1.30
C THR A 185 0.98 -9.18 0.60
N ILE A 186 1.65 -8.04 0.55
CA ILE A 186 3.06 -7.95 0.22
C ILE A 186 3.81 -7.64 1.51
N CYS A 187 4.83 -8.41 1.81
CA CYS A 187 5.63 -8.34 3.04
C CYS A 187 7.09 -7.98 2.70
N PRO A 188 7.41 -6.70 2.48
CA PRO A 188 8.78 -6.28 2.19
C PRO A 188 9.67 -6.39 3.43
N GLY A 189 10.95 -6.64 3.22
CA GLY A 189 12.02 -6.36 4.18
C GLY A 189 12.31 -4.87 4.30
N GLY A 190 13.55 -4.50 4.62
CA GLY A 190 13.99 -3.12 4.62
C GLY A 190 13.89 -2.48 3.23
N VAL A 191 13.33 -1.28 3.14
CA VAL A 191 13.20 -0.52 1.87
C VAL A 191 13.79 0.87 2.07
N LYS A 192 14.55 1.36 1.10
CA LYS A 192 15.18 2.70 1.08
C LYS A 192 14.13 3.77 0.84
N THR A 193 13.54 4.29 1.90
CA THR A 193 12.47 5.29 1.88
C THR A 193 12.62 6.28 3.02
N GLU A 194 11.79 7.31 3.02
CA GLU A 194 11.64 8.23 4.16
C GLU A 194 10.94 7.60 5.39
N PHE A 195 10.50 6.35 5.27
CA PHE A 195 9.74 5.66 6.32
C PHE A 195 10.54 5.53 7.62
N ALA A 196 9.93 5.96 8.72
CA ALA A 196 10.51 5.97 10.07
C ALA A 196 11.80 6.81 10.23
N LEU A 197 12.12 7.72 9.31
CA LEU A 197 13.20 8.69 9.52
C LEU A 197 12.90 9.56 10.74
N GLY A 198 13.87 9.66 11.65
CA GLY A 198 13.71 10.34 12.96
C GLY A 198 12.90 9.56 14.00
N LYS A 199 12.42 8.36 13.64
CA LYS A 199 11.66 7.45 14.51
C LYS A 199 12.29 6.05 14.53
N GLY A 200 13.61 6.00 14.72
CA GLY A 200 14.40 4.78 14.76
C GLY A 200 15.25 4.52 13.52
N ARG A 201 15.05 5.28 12.42
CA ARG A 201 15.92 5.27 11.23
C ARG A 201 16.58 6.64 11.04
N THR A 202 17.79 6.63 10.49
CA THR A 202 18.50 7.82 10.03
C THR A 202 18.73 7.73 8.53
N ALA A 203 18.91 8.89 7.85
CA ALA A 203 19.22 8.89 6.43
C ALA A 203 20.49 8.10 6.12
N ALA A 204 21.52 8.23 6.97
CA ALA A 204 22.76 7.47 6.83
C ALA A 204 22.55 5.96 6.96
N SER A 205 21.74 5.50 7.96
CA SER A 205 21.46 4.07 8.12
C SER A 205 20.69 3.50 6.93
N VAL A 206 19.78 4.26 6.33
CA VAL A 206 19.03 3.84 5.15
C VAL A 206 19.94 3.75 3.92
N GLN A 207 20.82 4.73 3.73
CA GLN A 207 21.71 4.78 2.56
C GLN A 207 22.75 3.65 2.56
N HIS A 208 23.29 3.29 3.72
CA HIS A 208 24.37 2.30 3.84
C HIS A 208 23.87 0.86 4.14
N SER A 209 22.55 0.65 4.22
CA SER A 209 21.98 -0.66 4.50
C SER A 209 21.69 -1.46 3.23
N HIS A 210 21.78 -2.77 3.35
CA HIS A 210 21.27 -3.73 2.35
C HIS A 210 19.74 -3.73 2.37
N MET A 211 19.12 -2.78 1.67
CA MET A 211 17.67 -2.60 1.57
C MET A 211 17.23 -2.61 0.12
N LEU A 212 15.98 -3.02 -0.10
CA LEU A 212 15.33 -2.92 -1.40
C LEU A 212 15.17 -1.46 -1.83
N GLU A 213 15.20 -1.22 -3.13
CA GLU A 213 14.68 0.03 -3.70
C GLU A 213 13.15 0.00 -3.73
N PRO A 214 12.45 1.13 -3.54
CA PRO A 214 10.98 1.17 -3.58
C PRO A 214 10.39 0.60 -4.88
N LYS A 215 11.10 0.77 -5.99
CA LYS A 215 10.72 0.25 -7.30
C LYS A 215 10.64 -1.29 -7.33
N GLU A 216 11.54 -1.98 -6.63
CA GLU A 216 11.55 -3.45 -6.58
C GLU A 216 10.29 -3.98 -5.89
N VAL A 217 9.81 -3.27 -4.85
CA VAL A 217 8.54 -3.60 -4.20
C VAL A 217 7.34 -3.28 -5.11
N ALA A 218 7.38 -2.16 -5.84
CA ALA A 218 6.34 -1.82 -6.81
C ALA A 218 6.23 -2.87 -7.94
N GLU A 219 7.34 -3.43 -8.40
CA GLU A 219 7.35 -4.53 -9.38
C GLU A 219 6.70 -5.81 -8.82
N ALA A 220 6.95 -6.15 -7.56
CA ALA A 220 6.29 -7.27 -6.88
C ALA A 220 4.77 -7.05 -6.75
N ILE A 221 4.33 -5.82 -6.44
CA ILE A 221 2.92 -5.43 -6.39
C ILE A 221 2.27 -5.60 -7.78
N LEU A 222 2.91 -5.10 -8.84
CA LEU A 222 2.41 -5.27 -10.20
C LEU A 222 2.30 -6.75 -10.58
N PHE A 223 3.32 -7.54 -10.25
CA PHE A 223 3.29 -8.99 -10.50
C PHE A 223 2.10 -9.65 -9.80
N ALA A 224 1.86 -9.34 -8.53
CA ALA A 224 0.72 -9.88 -7.79
C ALA A 224 -0.61 -9.53 -8.48
N CYS A 225 -0.77 -8.26 -8.89
CA CYS A 225 -2.00 -7.77 -9.54
C CYS A 225 -2.13 -8.21 -11.02
N SER A 226 -1.10 -8.76 -11.64
CA SER A 226 -1.14 -9.24 -13.04
C SER A 226 -1.61 -10.68 -13.17
N GLN A 227 -1.91 -11.37 -12.07
CA GLN A 227 -2.33 -12.77 -12.10
C GLN A 227 -3.71 -12.92 -12.78
N PRO A 228 -3.94 -14.00 -13.52
CA PRO A 228 -5.22 -14.23 -14.20
C PRO A 228 -6.39 -14.34 -13.20
N ALA A 229 -7.61 -14.23 -13.71
CA ALA A 229 -8.80 -14.14 -12.87
C ALA A 229 -9.00 -15.33 -11.92
N ASN A 230 -8.52 -16.51 -12.30
CA ASN A 230 -8.62 -17.76 -11.52
C ASN A 230 -7.44 -17.97 -10.54
N SER A 231 -6.51 -17.02 -10.46
CA SER A 231 -5.33 -17.12 -9.61
C SER A 231 -5.14 -15.85 -8.78
N ARG A 232 -4.62 -15.98 -7.58
CA ARG A 232 -4.32 -14.85 -6.68
C ARG A 232 -3.09 -15.12 -5.84
N ILE A 233 -2.39 -14.07 -5.49
CA ILE A 233 -1.27 -14.11 -4.55
C ILE A 233 -1.81 -13.78 -3.16
N LEU A 234 -1.81 -14.75 -2.26
CA LEU A 234 -2.27 -14.54 -0.87
C LEU A 234 -1.25 -13.79 -0.03
N GLN A 235 0.04 -14.14 -0.23
CA GLN A 235 1.15 -13.50 0.47
C GLN A 235 2.42 -13.61 -0.37
N MET A 236 3.18 -12.51 -0.43
CA MET A 236 4.49 -12.49 -1.06
C MET A 236 5.49 -11.75 -0.17
N THR A 237 6.64 -12.38 0.08
CA THR A 237 7.75 -11.78 0.81
C THR A 237 8.84 -11.38 -0.17
N VAL A 238 9.31 -10.13 -0.06
CA VAL A 238 10.40 -9.60 -0.89
C VAL A 238 11.48 -9.05 0.03
N ARG A 239 12.72 -9.55 -0.10
CA ARG A 239 13.85 -9.15 0.73
C ARG A 239 15.10 -8.91 -0.12
N HIS A 240 15.93 -7.96 0.30
CA HIS A 240 17.23 -7.75 -0.31
C HIS A 240 18.15 -8.95 0.00
N MET A 241 18.92 -9.41 -0.98
CA MET A 241 19.81 -10.58 -0.82
C MET A 241 20.86 -10.43 0.29
N GLY A 242 21.31 -9.21 0.55
CA GLY A 242 22.23 -8.89 1.64
C GLY A 242 21.56 -8.65 3.01
N GLU A 243 20.23 -8.73 3.11
CA GLU A 243 19.54 -8.63 4.39
C GLU A 243 19.79 -9.91 5.19
N PRO A 244 20.26 -9.80 6.46
CA PRO A 244 20.60 -10.99 7.23
C PRO A 244 19.38 -11.91 7.34
N GLY A 245 19.58 -13.18 7.03
CA GLY A 245 18.63 -14.25 7.29
C GLY A 245 18.41 -14.39 8.79
N ARG A 246 17.19 -14.55 9.23
CA ARG A 246 16.86 -14.99 10.58
C ARG A 246 16.07 -16.27 10.50
#